data_a174618066cd28329200d1f232e1d6a1
#
_entry.id   a174618066cd28329200d1f232e1d6a1
#
_cell.length_a   1.000
_cell.length_b   1.000
_cell.length_c   1.000
_cell.angle_alpha   90.00
_cell.angle_beta   90.00
_cell.angle_gamma   90.00
#
_symmetry.space_group_name_H-M   'P 1'
#
loop_
_entity.id
_entity.type
_entity.pdbx_description
1 polymer ?
#
loop_
_entity_poly.entity_id
_entity_poly.type
_entity_poly.pdbx_seq_one_letter_code
_entity_poly.pdbx_strand_id
1 'polypeptide(L)'
;MNRNQPSVVACVTSQYECDRIIETAEQLAAEYDCELHVLSVLMPTENYALISDQLEYLNRVSKRAGADMTIIFSSDAPKAAVKFARENEALQIVAGIHDGGKESFLVQFNKLAPMISITMVDKNRNVYTMDVRERRHV
;
A
#
# COMPACT_ATOMS: atom_id res chain seq x y z
N MET A 1 1.49 20.91 -11.40
CA MET A 1 1.73 20.05 -10.31
C MET A 1 0.59 20.06 -9.33
N ASN A 2 0.02 18.95 -9.12
CA ASN A 2 -1.21 18.85 -8.38
C ASN A 2 -1.01 18.19 -7.04
N ARG A 3 -0.63 18.96 -6.07
CA ARG A 3 -0.31 18.41 -4.77
C ARG A 3 -1.51 17.89 -4.01
N ASN A 4 -2.69 18.37 -4.38
CA ASN A 4 -3.89 18.00 -3.65
C ASN A 4 -4.68 16.93 -4.36
N GLN A 5 -4.07 16.27 -5.31
CA GLN A 5 -4.72 15.19 -6.01
C GLN A 5 -4.84 13.98 -5.09
N PRO A 6 -6.06 13.49 -4.85
CA PRO A 6 -6.19 12.30 -4.01
C PRO A 6 -5.57 11.09 -4.68
N SER A 7 -5.24 10.11 -3.87
CA SER A 7 -4.55 8.94 -4.38
C SER A 7 -5.02 7.66 -3.71
N VAL A 8 -4.66 6.55 -4.33
CA VAL A 8 -4.74 5.21 -3.76
C VAL A 8 -3.31 4.71 -3.67
N VAL A 9 -2.93 4.18 -2.51
CA VAL A 9 -1.57 3.71 -2.29
C VAL A 9 -1.57 2.20 -2.13
N ALA A 10 -0.85 1.51 -3.00
CA ALA A 10 -0.64 0.07 -2.88
C ALA A 10 0.59 -0.14 -2.02
N CYS A 11 0.41 -0.74 -0.85
CA CYS A 11 1.52 -1.05 0.06
C CYS A 11 1.93 -2.48 -0.17
N VAL A 12 3.11 -2.68 -0.74
CA VAL A 12 3.57 -4.01 -1.13
C VAL A 12 4.95 -4.27 -0.57
N THR A 13 5.27 -5.56 -0.44
CA THR A 13 6.62 -5.96 -0.15
C THR A 13 7.33 -6.22 -1.46
N SER A 14 8.63 -6.47 -1.39
CA SER A 14 9.41 -6.74 -2.59
C SER A 14 9.28 -8.21 -2.99
N GLN A 15 8.05 -8.70 -3.10
CA GLN A 15 7.79 -10.08 -3.44
C GLN A 15 7.16 -10.17 -4.82
N TYR A 16 7.33 -11.34 -5.45
CA TYR A 16 6.82 -11.54 -6.80
C TYR A 16 5.29 -11.64 -6.87
N GLU A 17 4.63 -11.70 -5.72
CA GLU A 17 3.17 -11.83 -5.70
C GLU A 17 2.46 -10.53 -5.42
N CYS A 18 3.12 -9.42 -5.74
CA CYS A 18 2.52 -8.11 -5.51
C CYS A 18 1.48 -7.74 -6.58
N ASP A 19 1.42 -8.49 -7.67
CA ASP A 19 0.55 -8.15 -8.80
C ASP A 19 -0.91 -7.95 -8.37
N ARG A 20 -1.43 -8.85 -7.54
CA ARG A 20 -2.83 -8.77 -7.16
C ARG A 20 -3.14 -7.51 -6.37
N ILE A 21 -2.18 -7.07 -5.57
CA ILE A 21 -2.36 -5.87 -4.75
C ILE A 21 -2.35 -4.64 -5.65
N ILE A 22 -1.40 -4.59 -6.57
CA ILE A 22 -1.28 -3.44 -7.47
C ILE A 22 -2.47 -3.39 -8.43
N GLU A 23 -2.92 -4.55 -8.93
CA GLU A 23 -4.07 -4.58 -9.82
C GLU A 23 -5.33 -4.09 -9.12
N THR A 24 -5.54 -4.51 -7.88
CA THR A 24 -6.68 -4.05 -7.12
C THR A 24 -6.61 -2.54 -6.90
N ALA A 25 -5.43 -2.05 -6.56
CA ALA A 25 -5.25 -0.62 -6.35
C ALA A 25 -5.46 0.17 -7.64
N GLU A 26 -5.03 -0.39 -8.76
CA GLU A 26 -5.23 0.25 -10.07
C GLU A 26 -6.71 0.39 -10.38
N GLN A 27 -7.48 -0.66 -10.12
CA GLN A 27 -8.91 -0.62 -10.34
C GLN A 27 -9.58 0.43 -9.46
N LEU A 28 -9.18 0.49 -8.20
CA LEU A 28 -9.75 1.48 -7.30
C LEU A 28 -9.37 2.91 -7.70
N ALA A 29 -8.14 3.11 -8.12
CA ALA A 29 -7.71 4.43 -8.55
C ALA A 29 -8.49 4.90 -9.76
N ALA A 30 -8.75 3.99 -10.70
CA ALA A 30 -9.56 4.32 -11.87
C ALA A 30 -11.00 4.62 -11.48
N GLU A 31 -11.53 3.84 -10.56
CA GLU A 31 -12.90 3.98 -10.11
C GLU A 31 -13.15 5.33 -9.45
N TYR A 32 -12.19 5.78 -8.65
CA TYR A 32 -12.31 7.05 -7.94
C TYR A 32 -11.63 8.21 -8.65
N ASP A 33 -11.08 7.94 -9.83
CA ASP A 33 -10.37 8.97 -10.61
C ASP A 33 -9.23 9.58 -9.80
N CYS A 34 -8.41 8.70 -9.22
CA CYS A 34 -7.30 9.08 -8.36
C CYS A 34 -5.97 8.67 -8.96
N GLU A 35 -4.91 9.27 -8.45
CA GLU A 35 -3.57 8.81 -8.77
C GLU A 35 -3.27 7.50 -8.06
N LEU A 36 -2.38 6.72 -8.64
CA LEU A 36 -1.95 5.46 -8.05
C LEU A 36 -0.48 5.56 -7.68
N HIS A 37 -0.18 5.24 -6.43
CA HIS A 37 1.19 5.15 -5.96
C HIS A 37 1.44 3.75 -5.42
N VAL A 38 2.64 3.24 -5.66
CA VAL A 38 3.07 1.96 -5.10
C VAL A 38 4.18 2.25 -4.09
N LEU A 39 3.99 1.76 -2.88
CA LEU A 39 4.93 1.98 -1.79
C LEU A 39 5.46 0.66 -1.28
N SER A 40 6.78 0.58 -1.13
CA SER A 40 7.42 -0.54 -0.48
C SER A 40 8.30 0.00 0.65
N VAL A 41 8.07 -0.47 1.87
CA VAL A 41 8.88 -0.08 3.01
C VAL A 41 9.80 -1.23 3.36
N LEU A 42 11.10 -0.98 3.34
CA LEU A 42 12.11 -1.99 3.59
C LEU A 42 12.89 -1.64 4.84
N MET A 43 13.39 -2.68 5.52
CA MET A 43 14.27 -2.46 6.66
C MET A 43 15.58 -1.84 6.19
N PRO A 44 16.14 -0.91 6.96
CA PRO A 44 17.43 -0.31 6.58
C PRO A 44 18.56 -1.31 6.46
N THR A 45 18.39 -2.49 7.08
CA THR A 45 19.42 -3.54 7.06
C THR A 45 19.22 -4.52 5.91
N GLU A 46 18.24 -4.29 5.03
CA GLU A 46 18.03 -5.20 3.91
C GLU A 46 19.25 -5.27 3.03
N ASN A 47 19.46 -6.44 2.48
CA ASN A 47 20.55 -6.66 1.54
C ASN A 47 20.05 -6.46 0.12
N TYR A 48 20.42 -5.36 -0.47
CA TYR A 48 19.98 -5.01 -1.82
C TYR A 48 20.32 -6.08 -2.85
N ALA A 49 21.49 -6.69 -2.72
CA ALA A 49 21.91 -7.68 -3.71
C ALA A 49 20.95 -8.86 -3.75
N LEU A 50 20.32 -9.16 -2.62
CA LEU A 50 19.40 -10.29 -2.55
C LEU A 50 18.00 -9.96 -3.03
N ILE A 51 17.62 -8.69 -3.02
CA ILE A 51 16.24 -8.32 -3.36
C ILE A 51 16.15 -7.52 -4.65
N SER A 52 17.25 -7.27 -5.33
CA SER A 52 17.25 -6.40 -6.51
C SER A 52 16.30 -6.90 -7.59
N ASP A 53 16.27 -8.21 -7.83
CA ASP A 53 15.38 -8.77 -8.85
C ASP A 53 13.92 -8.55 -8.50
N GLN A 54 13.59 -8.67 -7.21
CA GLN A 54 12.22 -8.45 -6.74
C GLN A 54 11.84 -6.99 -6.91
N LEU A 55 12.77 -6.08 -6.63
CA LEU A 55 12.50 -4.66 -6.79
C LEU A 55 12.31 -4.29 -8.26
N GLU A 56 13.09 -4.90 -9.15
CA GLU A 56 12.91 -4.67 -10.58
C GLU A 56 11.56 -5.16 -11.06
N TYR A 57 11.15 -6.32 -10.56
CA TYR A 57 9.84 -6.86 -10.90
C TYR A 57 8.75 -5.92 -10.43
N LEU A 58 8.85 -5.46 -9.18
CA LEU A 58 7.87 -4.54 -8.61
C LEU A 58 7.80 -3.26 -9.43
N ASN A 59 8.94 -2.75 -9.85
CA ASN A 59 8.98 -1.53 -10.64
C ASN A 59 8.28 -1.73 -12.00
N ARG A 60 8.48 -2.88 -12.63
CA ARG A 60 7.84 -3.17 -13.91
C ARG A 60 6.32 -3.24 -13.77
N VAL A 61 5.85 -3.92 -12.71
CA VAL A 61 4.43 -4.04 -12.47
C VAL A 61 3.82 -2.68 -12.18
N SER A 62 4.52 -1.87 -11.39
CA SER A 62 4.05 -0.53 -11.07
C SER A 62 3.90 0.34 -12.31
N LYS A 63 4.92 0.31 -13.17
CA LYS A 63 4.88 1.11 -14.39
C LYS A 63 3.77 0.68 -15.32
N ARG A 64 3.54 -0.62 -15.39
CA ARG A 64 2.48 -1.14 -16.23
C ARG A 64 1.12 -0.66 -15.76
N ALA A 65 0.97 -0.48 -14.46
CA ALA A 65 -0.27 0.03 -13.87
C ALA A 65 -0.38 1.56 -13.90
N GLY A 66 0.64 2.22 -14.44
CA GLY A 66 0.62 3.68 -14.50
C GLY A 66 0.94 4.34 -13.18
N ALA A 67 1.71 3.69 -12.32
CA ALA A 67 1.98 4.17 -10.98
C ALA A 67 3.42 4.57 -10.79
N ASP A 68 3.63 5.53 -9.90
CA ASP A 68 4.96 5.82 -9.40
C ASP A 68 5.28 4.85 -8.27
N MET A 69 6.51 4.36 -8.25
CA MET A 69 6.95 3.47 -7.19
C MET A 69 7.92 4.20 -6.27
N THR A 70 7.66 4.08 -4.97
CA THR A 70 8.51 4.69 -3.95
C THR A 70 8.98 3.62 -2.98
N ILE A 71 10.25 3.65 -2.66
CA ILE A 71 10.84 2.75 -1.66
C ILE A 71 11.31 3.60 -0.50
N ILE A 72 10.87 3.23 0.71
CA ILE A 72 11.28 3.92 1.92
C ILE A 72 11.98 2.91 2.82
N PHE A 73 13.10 3.33 3.41
CA PHE A 73 13.82 2.50 4.36
C PHE A 73 13.45 2.94 5.76
N SER A 74 12.84 2.05 6.52
CA SER A 74 12.41 2.36 7.87
C SER A 74 12.27 1.10 8.68
N SER A 75 12.61 1.18 9.96
CA SER A 75 12.39 0.07 10.88
C SER A 75 10.96 0.08 11.41
N ASP A 76 10.16 1.08 11.06
CA ASP A 76 8.77 1.17 11.48
C ASP A 76 7.90 1.35 10.23
N ALA A 77 7.54 0.24 9.61
CA ALA A 77 6.81 0.27 8.35
C ALA A 77 5.44 0.95 8.46
N PRO A 78 4.64 0.67 9.50
CA PRO A 78 3.33 1.31 9.58
C PRO A 78 3.43 2.84 9.67
N LYS A 79 4.38 3.32 10.46
CA LYS A 79 4.54 4.76 10.63
C LYS A 79 5.00 5.41 9.33
N ALA A 80 5.94 4.78 8.63
CA ALA A 80 6.41 5.30 7.35
C ALA A 80 5.29 5.32 6.32
N ALA A 81 4.48 4.27 6.30
CA ALA A 81 3.38 4.20 5.36
C ALA A 81 2.31 5.25 5.66
N VAL A 82 2.01 5.48 6.92
CA VAL A 82 1.05 6.52 7.30
C VAL A 82 1.53 7.90 6.84
N LYS A 83 2.80 8.18 7.06
CA LYS A 83 3.36 9.46 6.63
C LYS A 83 3.25 9.62 5.13
N PHE A 84 3.63 8.58 4.38
CA PHE A 84 3.56 8.63 2.92
C PHE A 84 2.12 8.82 2.45
N ALA A 85 1.19 8.07 3.06
CA ALA A 85 -0.21 8.16 2.68
C ALA A 85 -0.75 9.57 2.90
N ARG A 86 -0.41 10.18 4.03
CA ARG A 86 -0.86 11.54 4.30
C ARG A 86 -0.25 12.55 3.35
N GLU A 87 1.02 12.40 3.04
CA GLU A 87 1.70 13.32 2.13
C GLU A 87 1.14 13.25 0.73
N ASN A 88 0.56 12.12 0.35
CA ASN A 88 0.00 11.91 -0.97
C ASN A 88 -1.52 11.93 -0.99
N GLU A 89 -2.14 12.38 0.10
CA GLU A 89 -3.59 12.53 0.19
C GLU A 89 -4.32 11.24 -0.15
N ALA A 90 -3.85 10.15 0.42
CA ALA A 90 -4.43 8.84 0.13
C ALA A 90 -5.85 8.74 0.68
N LEU A 91 -6.78 8.36 -0.17
CA LEU A 91 -8.12 8.03 0.25
C LEU A 91 -8.16 6.67 0.89
N GLN A 92 -7.31 5.77 0.39
CA GLN A 92 -7.21 4.45 0.97
C GLN A 92 -5.89 3.81 0.59
N ILE A 93 -5.53 2.79 1.35
CA ILE A 93 -4.40 1.95 0.99
C ILE A 93 -4.91 0.57 0.63
N VAL A 94 -4.14 -0.13 -0.18
CA VAL A 94 -4.41 -1.51 -0.57
C VAL A 94 -3.21 -2.34 -0.16
N ALA A 95 -3.44 -3.43 0.55
CA ALA A 95 -2.35 -4.27 1.03
C ALA A 95 -2.79 -5.72 1.04
N GLY A 96 -1.82 -6.62 1.16
CA GLY A 96 -2.12 -8.03 1.25
C GLY A 96 -2.45 -8.45 2.66
N ILE A 97 -3.21 -9.52 2.78
CA ILE A 97 -3.49 -10.14 4.06
C ILE A 97 -2.45 -11.22 4.30
N HIS A 98 -1.84 -11.18 5.46
CA HIS A 98 -0.89 -12.22 5.86
C HIS A 98 -1.48 -13.02 6.99
N ASP A 99 -1.31 -14.33 6.88
CA ASP A 99 -1.83 -15.24 7.90
C ASP A 99 -1.08 -15.08 9.21
N GLY A 100 -1.82 -15.10 10.31
CA GLY A 100 -1.24 -15.23 11.63
C GLY A 100 -0.50 -14.04 12.18
N GLY A 101 -0.62 -12.91 11.58
CA GLY A 101 0.05 -11.73 12.10
C GLY A 101 -0.70 -11.16 13.28
N LYS A 102 -0.01 -11.01 14.41
CA LYS A 102 -0.64 -10.45 15.59
C LYS A 102 -0.76 -8.96 15.47
N GLU A 103 0.37 -8.27 15.59
CA GLU A 103 0.43 -6.84 15.40
C GLU A 103 0.79 -6.60 13.95
N SER A 104 -0.11 -6.99 13.08
CA SER A 104 0.16 -6.88 11.66
C SER A 104 0.30 -5.43 11.25
N PHE A 105 0.92 -5.26 10.09
CA PHE A 105 1.08 -3.94 9.50
C PHE A 105 -0.28 -3.22 9.43
N LEU A 106 -1.31 -3.94 9.01
CA LEU A 106 -2.62 -3.33 8.81
C LEU A 106 -3.25 -2.86 10.11
N VAL A 107 -3.10 -3.65 11.18
CA VAL A 107 -3.63 -3.25 12.47
C VAL A 107 -2.96 -1.98 12.95
N GLN A 108 -1.64 -1.92 12.83
CA GLN A 108 -0.91 -0.76 13.28
C GLN A 108 -1.20 0.46 12.42
N PHE A 109 -1.28 0.27 11.10
CA PHE A 109 -1.63 1.36 10.20
C PHE A 109 -2.99 1.94 10.59
N ASN A 110 -3.94 1.08 10.84
CA ASN A 110 -5.30 1.51 11.20
C ASN A 110 -5.32 2.30 12.50
N LYS A 111 -4.52 1.89 13.46
CA LYS A 111 -4.44 2.63 14.72
C LYS A 111 -3.87 4.02 14.54
N LEU A 112 -2.89 4.15 13.66
CA LEU A 112 -2.22 5.43 13.43
C LEU A 112 -3.02 6.36 12.52
N ALA A 113 -3.78 5.78 11.60
CA ALA A 113 -4.53 6.58 10.62
C ALA A 113 -5.93 6.01 10.44
N PRO A 114 -6.79 6.15 11.47
CA PRO A 114 -8.13 5.55 11.39
C PRO A 114 -9.02 6.19 10.32
N MET A 115 -8.63 7.34 9.81
CA MET A 115 -9.43 8.02 8.78
C MET A 115 -9.15 7.53 7.37
N ILE A 116 -8.11 6.73 7.19
CA ILE A 116 -7.76 6.21 5.86
C ILE A 116 -8.33 4.81 5.73
N SER A 117 -9.14 4.59 4.71
CA SER A 117 -9.73 3.28 4.46
C SER A 117 -8.67 2.28 4.04
N ILE A 118 -8.89 1.02 4.35
CA ILE A 118 -7.96 -0.06 4.03
C ILE A 118 -8.70 -1.10 3.21
N THR A 119 -8.12 -1.46 2.08
CA THR A 119 -8.58 -2.57 1.26
C THR A 119 -7.53 -3.67 1.33
N MET A 120 -7.96 -4.88 1.63
CA MET A 120 -7.08 -6.02 1.81
C MET A 120 -7.36 -7.04 0.73
N VAL A 121 -6.29 -7.64 0.20
CA VAL A 121 -6.40 -8.63 -0.87
C VAL A 121 -5.72 -9.90 -0.38
N ASP A 122 -6.45 -11.03 -0.39
CA ASP A 122 -5.85 -12.29 0.04
C ASP A 122 -5.24 -13.03 -1.17
N LYS A 123 -4.69 -14.21 -0.90
CA LYS A 123 -4.00 -14.97 -1.93
C LYS A 123 -4.92 -15.43 -3.04
N ASN A 124 -6.21 -15.54 -2.75
CA ASN A 124 -7.21 -15.98 -3.72
C ASN A 124 -7.90 -14.80 -4.40
N ARG A 125 -7.33 -13.61 -4.25
CA ARG A 125 -7.86 -12.37 -4.84
C ARG A 125 -9.20 -11.96 -4.26
N ASN A 126 -9.56 -12.45 -3.10
CA ASN A 126 -10.71 -11.93 -2.38
C ASN A 126 -10.36 -10.57 -1.79
N VAL A 127 -11.30 -9.65 -1.89
CA VAL A 127 -11.07 -8.27 -1.49
C VAL A 127 -11.97 -7.92 -0.31
N TYR A 128 -11.37 -7.34 0.71
CA TYR A 128 -12.08 -6.92 1.92
C TYR A 128 -11.78 -5.45 2.16
N THR A 129 -12.78 -4.69 2.50
CA THR A 129 -12.59 -3.26 2.74
C THR A 129 -13.01 -2.89 4.16
N MET A 130 -12.13 -2.14 4.82
CA MET A 130 -12.45 -1.57 6.12
C MET A 130 -12.81 -0.11 5.87
N ASP A 131 -14.08 0.21 6.02
CA ASP A 131 -14.60 1.52 5.66
C ASP A 131 -14.59 2.46 6.86
N VAL A 132 -14.07 3.66 6.67
CA VAL A 132 -13.99 4.63 7.76
C VAL A 132 -15.34 5.06 8.28
N ARG A 133 -16.40 4.86 7.51
CA ARG A 133 -17.73 5.25 7.96
C ARG A 133 -18.11 4.58 9.25
N GLU A 134 -17.59 3.37 9.49
CA GLU A 134 -17.88 2.64 10.70
C GLU A 134 -17.38 3.32 11.95
N ARG A 135 -16.43 4.23 11.79
CA ARG A 135 -15.77 4.84 12.94
C ARG A 135 -16.41 6.13 13.40
N ARG A 136 -17.42 6.58 12.69
CA ARG A 136 -18.05 7.85 13.02
C ARG A 136 -19.07 7.71 14.13
N HIS A 137 -19.48 6.49 14.40
CA HIS A 137 -20.49 6.24 15.41
C HIS A 137 -19.81 5.95 16.72
N VAL A 138 -19.62 6.95 17.46
CA VAL A 138 -18.91 6.82 18.71
C VAL A 138 -19.81 7.21 19.84
#